data_aa9138258fe2c496e82c3e21e1ebe9de
#
_entry.id   aa9138258fe2c496e82c3e21e1ebe9de
#
_cell.length_a   1.000
_cell.length_b   1.000
_cell.length_c   1.000
_cell.angle_alpha   90.00
_cell.angle_beta   90.00
_cell.angle_gamma   90.00
#
_symmetry.space_group_name_H-M   'P 1'
#
loop_
_entity.id
_entity.type
_entity.pdbx_description
1 polymer ?
#
loop_
_entity_poly.entity_id
_entity_poly.type
_entity_poly.pdbx_seq_one_letter_code
_entity_poly.pdbx_strand_id
1 'polypeptide(L)'
;ERLATAFAAESLHNIRNRLGRYPADFGLDAGDMETLSLDACGDLLSTSRLAALGREIVDRDGDLGDRGLDEEKILMADTFRQFADDVVKPLAEEIHRQDQIIPDAILDGVRDLGCFGLSVPQRYGGLLPDDQEDSLGMIVVTEELSRASLGGAGSLITRPEIMARALIEGGTEEQKQYWLPRISEGRPLCGIAITEPDFGSDVASMKLKATQTEDGWLLNGAKAWSTFAGKSGVLLTLARTDPDPKLGHRGLSLFMVEKPEFDGDEFDVVQDGGGRLSGQAIPTIGY
;
A
#
# COMPACT_ATOMS: atom_id res chain seq x y z
N GLU A 1 -5.49 18.56 17.48
CA GLU A 1 -4.63 19.75 17.33
C GLU A 1 -3.27 19.55 18.02
N ARG A 2 -3.22 19.25 19.34
CA ARG A 2 -1.97 19.04 20.10
C ARG A 2 -1.14 17.87 19.56
N LEU A 3 -1.78 16.74 19.21
CA LEU A 3 -1.11 15.55 18.66
C LEU A 3 -0.55 15.83 17.26
N ALA A 4 -1.30 16.52 16.43
CA ALA A 4 -0.86 16.93 15.09
C ALA A 4 0.34 17.88 15.15
N THR A 5 0.33 18.82 16.10
CA THR A 5 1.44 19.75 16.31
C THR A 5 2.69 19.02 16.80
N ALA A 6 2.56 18.09 17.73
CA ALA A 6 3.68 17.28 18.24
C ALA A 6 4.26 16.37 17.14
N PHE A 7 3.41 15.73 16.33
CA PHE A 7 3.82 14.90 15.20
C PHE A 7 4.54 15.72 14.12
N ALA A 8 4.00 16.89 13.77
CA ALA A 8 4.62 17.79 12.81
C ALA A 8 5.99 18.28 13.28
N ALA A 9 6.13 18.60 14.57
CA ALA A 9 7.40 19.05 15.14
C ALA A 9 8.46 17.93 15.15
N GLU A 10 8.07 16.72 15.52
CA GLU A 10 8.97 15.56 15.49
C GLU A 10 9.38 15.23 14.06
N SER A 11 8.45 15.29 13.11
CA SER A 11 8.72 15.10 11.69
C SER A 11 9.72 16.13 11.16
N LEU A 12 9.54 17.41 11.47
CA LEU A 12 10.46 18.48 11.08
C LEU A 12 11.84 18.31 11.73
N HIS A 13 11.88 17.94 13.01
CA HIS A 13 13.13 17.64 13.71
C HIS A 13 13.88 16.46 13.06
N ASN A 14 13.19 15.40 12.71
CA ASN A 14 13.75 14.23 12.04
C ASN A 14 14.26 14.57 10.62
N ILE A 15 13.49 15.33 9.84
CA ILE A 15 13.87 15.80 8.51
C ILE A 15 15.15 16.61 8.58
N ARG A 16 15.23 17.58 9.49
CA ARG A 16 16.39 18.45 9.67
C ARG A 16 17.64 17.66 10.09
N ASN A 17 17.51 16.78 11.08
CA ASN A 17 18.66 16.10 11.68
C ASN A 17 19.10 14.87 10.89
N ARG A 18 18.21 14.18 10.20
CA ARG A 18 18.53 12.94 9.48
C ARG A 18 18.75 13.14 7.98
N LEU A 19 18.03 14.08 7.36
CA LEU A 19 18.09 14.30 5.92
C LEU A 19 18.90 15.56 5.53
N GLY A 20 19.32 16.39 6.50
CA GLY A 20 20.02 17.65 6.23
C GLY A 20 19.20 18.65 5.41
N ARG A 21 17.85 18.53 5.46
CA ARG A 21 16.93 19.43 4.77
C ARG A 21 16.43 20.53 5.70
N TYR A 22 16.10 21.67 5.14
CA TYR A 22 15.58 22.81 5.86
C TYR A 22 14.09 23.01 5.53
N PRO A 23 13.30 23.62 6.43
CA PRO A 23 11.90 23.92 6.16
C PRO A 23 11.66 24.69 4.86
N ALA A 24 12.56 25.60 4.51
CA ALA A 24 12.50 26.36 3.25
C ALA A 24 12.57 25.44 2.00
N ASP A 25 13.19 24.28 2.09
CA ASP A 25 13.24 23.30 1.00
C ASP A 25 11.84 22.70 0.69
N PHE A 26 10.89 22.90 1.61
CA PHE A 26 9.49 22.47 1.52
C PHE A 26 8.52 23.63 1.40
N GLY A 27 9.02 24.85 1.15
CA GLY A 27 8.20 26.04 0.99
C GLY A 27 7.65 26.62 2.30
N LEU A 28 8.16 26.18 3.46
CA LEU A 28 7.79 26.71 4.78
C LEU A 28 8.64 27.93 5.11
N ASP A 29 8.01 29.02 5.53
CA ASP A 29 8.68 30.25 5.91
C ASP A 29 8.99 30.35 7.42
N ALA A 30 9.63 31.45 7.83
CA ALA A 30 9.99 31.67 9.22
C ALA A 30 8.76 31.83 10.14
N GLY A 31 7.65 32.37 9.62
CA GLY A 31 6.40 32.52 10.36
C GLY A 31 5.70 31.18 10.62
N ASP A 32 5.73 30.30 9.62
CA ASP A 32 5.25 28.92 9.77
C ASP A 32 6.06 28.19 10.87
N MET A 33 7.36 28.45 10.93
CA MET A 33 8.26 27.84 11.91
C MET A 33 8.13 28.43 13.33
N GLU A 34 7.76 29.70 13.48
CA GLU A 34 7.49 30.30 14.79
C GLU A 34 6.22 29.69 15.42
N THR A 35 5.24 29.35 14.59
CA THR A 35 4.02 28.65 15.04
C THR A 35 4.33 27.21 15.47
N LEU A 36 5.38 26.60 14.92
CA LEU A 36 5.89 25.25 15.21
C LEU A 36 7.13 25.31 16.11
N SER A 37 7.24 26.28 17.03
CA SER A 37 8.47 26.41 17.84
C SER A 37 8.80 25.09 18.56
N LEU A 38 10.04 24.66 18.44
CA LEU A 38 10.54 23.40 19.04
C LEU A 38 10.37 23.38 20.56
N ASP A 39 10.38 24.55 21.23
CA ASP A 39 10.17 24.66 22.67
C ASP A 39 8.71 24.37 23.06
N ALA A 40 7.74 24.87 22.30
CA ALA A 40 6.32 24.54 22.50
C ALA A 40 6.03 23.06 22.19
N CYS A 41 6.73 22.49 21.23
CA CYS A 41 6.59 21.07 20.86
C CYS A 41 7.31 20.15 21.86
N GLY A 42 8.44 20.54 22.40
CA GLY A 42 9.17 19.76 23.41
C GLY A 42 8.33 19.52 24.67
N ASP A 43 7.54 20.52 25.09
CA ASP A 43 6.63 20.35 26.21
C ASP A 43 5.45 19.41 25.90
N LEU A 44 4.95 19.42 24.64
CA LEU A 44 3.91 18.49 24.19
C LEU A 44 4.38 17.03 24.10
N LEU A 45 5.67 16.80 23.82
CA LEU A 45 6.28 15.47 23.75
C LEU A 45 6.84 15.00 25.11
N SER A 46 6.71 15.78 26.17
CA SER A 46 7.16 15.38 27.49
C SER A 46 6.47 14.10 27.96
N THR A 47 7.20 13.22 28.67
CA THR A 47 6.65 11.97 29.22
C THR A 47 5.41 12.21 30.08
N SER A 48 5.36 13.31 30.81
CA SER A 48 4.20 13.68 31.63
C SER A 48 2.96 14.00 30.80
N ARG A 49 3.12 14.69 29.68
CA ARG A 49 2.02 15.01 28.75
C ARG A 49 1.53 13.78 28.01
N LEU A 50 2.44 12.93 27.51
CA LEU A 50 2.07 11.68 26.86
C LEU A 50 1.36 10.72 27.84
N ALA A 51 1.83 10.64 29.07
CA ALA A 51 1.14 9.86 30.11
C ALA A 51 -0.23 10.43 30.49
N ALA A 52 -0.40 11.76 30.49
CA ALA A 52 -1.70 12.38 30.73
C ALA A 52 -2.69 12.09 29.59
N LEU A 53 -2.23 12.19 28.33
CA LEU A 53 -3.02 11.82 27.15
C LEU A 53 -3.42 10.35 27.18
N GLY A 54 -2.47 9.46 27.51
CA GLY A 54 -2.75 8.02 27.63
C GLY A 54 -3.81 7.72 28.69
N ARG A 55 -3.78 8.39 29.84
CA ARG A 55 -4.85 8.28 30.86
C ARG A 55 -6.19 8.76 30.35
N GLU A 56 -6.22 9.91 29.66
CA GLU A 56 -7.46 10.46 29.10
C GLU A 56 -8.10 9.49 28.08
N ILE A 57 -7.30 8.83 27.24
CA ILE A 57 -7.78 7.83 26.29
C ILE A 57 -8.34 6.59 27.02
N VAL A 58 -7.66 6.12 28.07
CA VAL A 58 -8.13 5.01 28.88
C VAL A 58 -9.43 5.35 29.59
N ASP A 59 -9.54 6.56 30.18
CA ASP A 59 -10.74 7.03 30.89
C ASP A 59 -11.95 7.20 29.97
N ARG A 60 -11.70 7.36 28.65
CA ARG A 60 -12.73 7.42 27.60
C ARG A 60 -12.95 6.08 26.89
N ASP A 61 -12.51 4.98 27.45
CA ASP A 61 -12.63 3.63 26.88
C ASP A 61 -12.07 3.52 25.45
N GLY A 62 -10.97 4.24 25.19
CA GLY A 62 -10.30 4.27 23.88
C GLY A 62 -10.83 5.30 22.88
N ASP A 63 -11.82 6.11 23.27
CA ASP A 63 -12.31 7.20 22.43
C ASP A 63 -11.23 8.27 22.26
N LEU A 64 -10.80 8.46 21.01
CA LEU A 64 -9.79 9.45 20.61
C LEU A 64 -10.41 10.85 20.34
N GLY A 65 -11.72 10.97 20.43
CA GLY A 65 -12.46 12.19 20.14
C GLY A 65 -12.87 12.31 18.67
N ASP A 66 -13.29 13.49 18.28
CA ASP A 66 -13.74 13.78 16.92
C ASP A 66 -12.60 13.58 15.91
N ARG A 67 -12.84 12.73 14.93
CA ARG A 67 -11.89 12.41 13.85
C ARG A 67 -11.85 13.49 12.76
N GLY A 68 -12.74 14.48 12.82
CA GLY A 68 -12.86 15.56 11.82
C GLY A 68 -13.30 15.05 10.44
N LEU A 69 -14.02 13.94 10.40
CA LEU A 69 -14.56 13.35 9.17
C LEU A 69 -15.88 14.05 8.80
N ASP A 70 -16.11 14.26 7.51
CA ASP A 70 -17.41 14.64 6.98
C ASP A 70 -18.41 13.46 7.00
N GLU A 71 -19.67 13.74 6.67
CA GLU A 71 -20.76 12.75 6.72
C GLU A 71 -20.49 11.55 5.80
N GLU A 72 -19.89 11.76 4.64
CA GLU A 72 -19.55 10.69 3.69
C GLU A 72 -18.48 9.77 4.28
N LYS A 73 -17.42 10.32 4.84
CA LYS A 73 -16.33 9.56 5.45
C LYS A 73 -16.75 8.86 6.74
N ILE A 74 -17.71 9.44 7.51
CA ILE A 74 -18.33 8.77 8.65
C ILE A 74 -19.10 7.52 8.19
N LEU A 75 -19.95 7.67 7.17
CA LEU A 75 -20.71 6.53 6.61
C LEU A 75 -19.77 5.46 6.05
N MET A 76 -18.69 5.86 5.37
CA MET A 76 -17.66 4.95 4.90
C MET A 76 -17.01 4.20 6.08
N ALA A 77 -16.59 4.91 7.14
CA ALA A 77 -16.02 4.31 8.34
C ALA A 77 -16.97 3.28 8.96
N ASP A 78 -18.24 3.63 9.14
CA ASP A 78 -19.24 2.74 9.76
C ASP A 78 -19.49 1.48 8.90
N THR A 79 -19.56 1.62 7.58
CA THR A 79 -19.74 0.51 6.64
C THR A 79 -18.56 -0.48 6.74
N PHE A 80 -17.32 0.03 6.67
CA PHE A 80 -16.14 -0.82 6.73
C PHE A 80 -15.88 -1.37 8.12
N ARG A 81 -16.25 -0.64 9.17
CA ARG A 81 -16.21 -1.13 10.55
C ARG A 81 -17.15 -2.31 10.74
N GLN A 82 -18.38 -2.21 10.26
CA GLN A 82 -19.35 -3.29 10.35
C GLN A 82 -18.83 -4.54 9.62
N PHE A 83 -18.37 -4.41 8.38
CA PHE A 83 -17.77 -5.52 7.64
C PHE A 83 -16.56 -6.13 8.37
N ALA A 84 -15.69 -5.28 8.90
CA ALA A 84 -14.51 -5.70 9.64
C ALA A 84 -14.87 -6.49 10.92
N ASP A 85 -15.89 -6.06 11.65
CA ASP A 85 -16.34 -6.74 12.87
C ASP A 85 -17.11 -8.04 12.57
N ASP A 86 -17.95 -8.05 11.53
CA ASP A 86 -18.83 -9.19 11.22
C ASP A 86 -18.10 -10.30 10.44
N VAL A 87 -17.16 -9.96 9.57
CA VAL A 87 -16.51 -10.91 8.65
C VAL A 87 -15.03 -11.11 8.95
N VAL A 88 -14.27 -10.03 9.11
CA VAL A 88 -12.80 -10.13 9.22
C VAL A 88 -12.37 -10.59 10.60
N LYS A 89 -12.85 -9.94 11.65
CA LYS A 89 -12.45 -10.17 13.03
C LYS A 89 -12.66 -11.61 13.52
N PRO A 90 -13.78 -12.29 13.19
CA PRO A 90 -13.99 -13.69 13.57
C PRO A 90 -12.97 -14.66 12.97
N LEU A 91 -12.38 -14.33 11.81
CA LEU A 91 -11.41 -15.16 11.10
C LEU A 91 -9.96 -14.80 11.40
N ALA A 92 -9.71 -13.61 11.96
CA ALA A 92 -8.37 -13.04 12.10
C ALA A 92 -7.41 -13.92 12.92
N GLU A 93 -7.88 -14.47 14.06
CA GLU A 93 -7.05 -15.30 14.93
C GLU A 93 -6.65 -16.61 14.24
N GLU A 94 -7.57 -17.26 13.55
CA GLU A 94 -7.30 -18.53 12.88
C GLU A 94 -6.35 -18.33 11.68
N ILE A 95 -6.56 -17.30 10.86
CA ILE A 95 -5.66 -16.93 9.77
C ILE A 95 -4.25 -16.74 10.32
N HIS A 96 -4.10 -15.98 11.40
CA HIS A 96 -2.81 -15.69 12.00
C HIS A 96 -2.13 -16.92 12.55
N ARG A 97 -2.84 -17.75 13.33
CA ARG A 97 -2.26 -18.91 14.03
C ARG A 97 -1.93 -20.07 13.10
N GLN A 98 -2.66 -20.22 12.02
CA GLN A 98 -2.52 -21.33 11.07
C GLN A 98 -1.75 -20.94 9.81
N ASP A 99 -1.25 -19.70 9.73
CA ASP A 99 -0.59 -19.16 8.53
C ASP A 99 -1.43 -19.38 7.26
N GLN A 100 -2.73 -19.09 7.37
CA GLN A 100 -3.67 -19.34 6.28
C GLN A 100 -3.61 -18.24 5.23
N ILE A 101 -3.87 -18.62 3.99
CA ILE A 101 -4.18 -17.68 2.90
C ILE A 101 -5.52 -16.99 3.24
N ILE A 102 -5.66 -15.72 2.87
CA ILE A 102 -6.88 -14.95 3.13
C ILE A 102 -8.09 -15.65 2.52
N PRO A 103 -9.12 -15.98 3.33
CA PRO A 103 -10.32 -16.66 2.86
C PRO A 103 -11.12 -15.84 1.83
N ASP A 104 -11.78 -16.53 0.91
CA ASP A 104 -12.63 -15.91 -0.12
C ASP A 104 -13.74 -15.05 0.48
N ALA A 105 -14.28 -15.41 1.65
CA ALA A 105 -15.27 -14.59 2.35
C ALA A 105 -14.78 -13.15 2.61
N ILE A 106 -13.50 -12.95 2.93
CA ILE A 106 -12.91 -11.62 3.08
C ILE A 106 -12.68 -10.99 1.71
N LEU A 107 -12.09 -11.75 0.77
CA LEU A 107 -11.79 -11.23 -0.58
C LEU A 107 -13.04 -10.81 -1.34
N ASP A 108 -14.09 -11.60 -1.28
CA ASP A 108 -15.38 -11.26 -1.93
C ASP A 108 -16.05 -10.08 -1.24
N GLY A 109 -16.03 -10.02 0.09
CA GLY A 109 -16.56 -8.88 0.82
C GLY A 109 -15.88 -7.56 0.49
N VAL A 110 -14.53 -7.53 0.40
CA VAL A 110 -13.80 -6.31 -0.01
C VAL A 110 -14.06 -5.96 -1.48
N ARG A 111 -14.30 -6.95 -2.36
CA ARG A 111 -14.73 -6.71 -3.75
C ARG A 111 -16.12 -6.08 -3.80
N ASP A 112 -17.08 -6.67 -3.11
CA ASP A 112 -18.48 -6.21 -3.08
C ASP A 112 -18.61 -4.79 -2.52
N LEU A 113 -17.74 -4.41 -1.59
CA LEU A 113 -17.64 -3.06 -1.05
C LEU A 113 -16.82 -2.09 -1.94
N GLY A 114 -16.31 -2.56 -3.08
CA GLY A 114 -15.56 -1.73 -4.03
C GLY A 114 -14.16 -1.29 -3.55
N CYS A 115 -13.60 -1.94 -2.54
CA CYS A 115 -12.33 -1.54 -1.93
C CYS A 115 -11.18 -1.39 -2.93
N PHE A 116 -11.13 -2.24 -3.94
CA PHE A 116 -10.06 -2.22 -4.94
C PHE A 116 -10.15 -1.05 -5.91
N GLY A 117 -11.34 -0.42 -6.00
CA GLY A 117 -11.59 0.74 -6.85
C GLY A 117 -11.34 2.10 -6.19
N LEU A 118 -10.99 2.14 -4.91
CA LEU A 118 -10.82 3.39 -4.15
C LEU A 118 -9.76 4.34 -4.74
N SER A 119 -8.74 3.81 -5.40
CA SER A 119 -7.66 4.59 -6.03
C SER A 119 -7.75 4.63 -7.56
N VAL A 120 -8.82 4.05 -8.13
CA VAL A 120 -9.06 4.05 -9.58
C VAL A 120 -10.06 5.16 -9.92
N PRO A 121 -9.73 6.08 -10.85
CA PRO A 121 -10.63 7.14 -11.27
C PRO A 121 -11.96 6.61 -11.83
N GLN A 122 -13.04 7.37 -11.61
CA GLN A 122 -14.40 7.02 -12.06
C GLN A 122 -14.47 6.80 -13.59
N ARG A 123 -13.73 7.57 -14.37
CA ARG A 123 -13.65 7.37 -15.84
C ARG A 123 -13.09 6.01 -16.27
N TYR A 124 -12.45 5.29 -15.36
CA TYR A 124 -11.95 3.92 -15.56
C TYR A 124 -12.71 2.88 -14.72
N GLY A 125 -13.91 3.24 -14.21
CA GLY A 125 -14.76 2.32 -13.47
C GLY A 125 -14.42 2.16 -11.98
N GLY A 126 -13.61 3.04 -11.41
CA GLY A 126 -13.31 3.07 -9.99
C GLY A 126 -14.23 3.99 -9.18
N LEU A 127 -13.83 4.26 -7.94
CA LEU A 127 -14.57 5.10 -7.00
C LEU A 127 -13.91 6.46 -6.77
N LEU A 128 -12.64 6.65 -7.17
CA LEU A 128 -11.94 7.91 -7.02
C LEU A 128 -12.54 8.96 -7.96
N PRO A 129 -12.99 10.12 -7.46
CA PRO A 129 -13.40 11.22 -8.32
C PRO A 129 -12.32 11.61 -9.33
N ASP A 130 -12.74 11.99 -10.57
CA ASP A 130 -11.80 12.27 -11.65
C ASP A 130 -11.01 13.58 -11.47
N ASP A 131 -11.52 14.49 -10.65
CA ASP A 131 -11.04 15.86 -10.47
C ASP A 131 -10.43 16.15 -9.11
N GLN A 132 -10.38 15.14 -8.23
CA GLN A 132 -9.81 15.31 -6.88
C GLN A 132 -9.18 14.01 -6.35
N GLU A 133 -8.18 14.19 -5.48
CA GLU A 133 -7.59 13.11 -4.69
C GLU A 133 -8.48 12.82 -3.47
N ASP A 134 -8.66 11.54 -3.13
CA ASP A 134 -9.34 11.11 -1.90
C ASP A 134 -8.44 10.19 -1.05
N SER A 135 -7.32 10.74 -0.61
CA SER A 135 -6.43 10.04 0.31
C SER A 135 -7.09 9.75 1.67
N LEU A 136 -8.04 10.60 2.08
CA LEU A 136 -8.75 10.42 3.36
C LEU A 136 -9.66 9.19 3.32
N GLY A 137 -10.36 8.95 2.20
CA GLY A 137 -11.16 7.73 2.02
C GLY A 137 -10.32 6.46 2.13
N MET A 138 -9.15 6.45 1.48
CA MET A 138 -8.19 5.33 1.61
C MET A 138 -7.73 5.10 3.06
N ILE A 139 -7.45 6.19 3.80
CA ILE A 139 -7.03 6.11 5.21
C ILE A 139 -8.15 5.52 6.06
N VAL A 140 -9.37 6.01 5.92
CA VAL A 140 -10.54 5.55 6.67
C VAL A 140 -10.79 4.05 6.47
N VAL A 141 -10.79 3.59 5.21
CA VAL A 141 -10.99 2.17 4.90
C VAL A 141 -9.84 1.31 5.44
N THR A 142 -8.60 1.76 5.24
CA THR A 142 -7.42 1.05 5.77
C THR A 142 -7.46 0.93 7.28
N GLU A 143 -7.85 1.99 7.99
CA GLU A 143 -7.95 2.02 9.44
C GLU A 143 -8.98 1.00 9.94
N GLU A 144 -10.21 1.02 9.41
CA GLU A 144 -11.28 0.14 9.88
C GLU A 144 -10.98 -1.34 9.57
N LEU A 145 -10.47 -1.66 8.39
CA LEU A 145 -10.08 -3.02 8.04
C LEU A 145 -8.89 -3.51 8.89
N SER A 146 -7.88 -2.64 9.10
CA SER A 146 -6.68 -2.97 9.88
C SER A 146 -6.97 -3.13 11.36
N ARG A 147 -7.99 -2.42 11.90
CA ARG A 147 -8.47 -2.59 13.27
C ARG A 147 -8.90 -4.03 13.56
N ALA A 148 -9.51 -4.70 12.60
CA ALA A 148 -9.88 -6.11 12.72
C ALA A 148 -8.69 -7.03 12.42
N SER A 149 -7.99 -6.81 11.29
CA SER A 149 -6.78 -7.54 10.92
C SER A 149 -6.00 -6.79 9.84
N LEU A 150 -4.81 -6.34 10.16
CA LEU A 150 -3.93 -5.71 9.16
C LEU A 150 -3.56 -6.68 8.04
N GLY A 151 -3.09 -7.89 8.38
CA GLY A 151 -2.73 -8.93 7.40
C GLY A 151 -3.94 -9.45 6.65
N GLY A 152 -5.01 -9.81 7.36
CA GLY A 152 -6.21 -10.43 6.81
C GLY A 152 -7.06 -9.52 5.92
N ALA A 153 -7.04 -8.20 6.11
CA ALA A 153 -7.89 -7.29 5.37
C ALA A 153 -7.25 -5.93 5.05
N GLY A 154 -6.65 -5.25 6.03
CA GLY A 154 -6.15 -3.89 5.84
C GLY A 154 -5.10 -3.74 4.76
N SER A 155 -4.28 -4.74 4.53
CA SER A 155 -3.24 -4.73 3.50
C SER A 155 -3.76 -5.03 2.09
N LEU A 156 -5.00 -5.54 1.93
CA LEU A 156 -5.53 -5.97 0.63
C LEU A 156 -5.62 -4.84 -0.39
N ILE A 157 -5.95 -3.64 0.06
CA ILE A 157 -6.18 -2.48 -0.82
C ILE A 157 -4.89 -1.77 -1.26
N THR A 158 -3.77 -2.01 -0.60
CA THR A 158 -2.48 -1.36 -0.92
C THR A 158 -1.91 -1.76 -2.28
N ARG A 159 -2.02 -3.03 -2.66
CA ARG A 159 -1.48 -3.52 -3.94
C ARG A 159 -2.24 -2.98 -5.16
N PRO A 160 -3.59 -3.02 -5.19
CA PRO A 160 -4.36 -2.35 -6.24
C PRO A 160 -4.06 -0.85 -6.31
N GLU A 161 -3.91 -0.16 -5.17
CA GLU A 161 -3.56 1.26 -5.14
C GLU A 161 -2.20 1.53 -5.81
N ILE A 162 -1.15 0.79 -5.42
CA ILE A 162 0.19 0.96 -6.00
C ILE A 162 0.16 0.71 -7.50
N MET A 163 -0.54 -0.35 -7.94
CA MET A 163 -0.64 -0.70 -9.36
C MET A 163 -1.45 0.33 -10.15
N ALA A 164 -2.58 0.80 -9.61
CA ALA A 164 -3.40 1.84 -10.23
C ALA A 164 -2.61 3.15 -10.38
N ARG A 165 -1.94 3.62 -9.33
CA ARG A 165 -1.10 4.83 -9.39
C ARG A 165 0.03 4.70 -10.41
N ALA A 166 0.71 3.55 -10.45
CA ALA A 166 1.77 3.30 -11.44
C ALA A 166 1.24 3.38 -12.89
N LEU A 167 0.05 2.83 -13.15
CA LEU A 167 -0.60 2.91 -14.47
C LEU A 167 -1.07 4.33 -14.80
N ILE A 168 -1.66 5.04 -13.85
CA ILE A 168 -2.11 6.43 -14.05
C ILE A 168 -0.94 7.32 -14.44
N GLU A 169 0.20 7.18 -13.76
CA GLU A 169 1.37 8.03 -13.99
C GLU A 169 2.19 7.61 -15.22
N GLY A 170 2.36 6.31 -15.46
CA GLY A 170 3.32 5.80 -16.45
C GLY A 170 2.73 4.95 -17.57
N GLY A 171 1.47 4.54 -17.47
CA GLY A 171 0.83 3.70 -18.48
C GLY A 171 0.34 4.48 -19.71
N THR A 172 0.28 3.80 -20.86
CA THR A 172 -0.43 4.33 -22.04
C THR A 172 -1.94 4.34 -21.81
N GLU A 173 -2.68 5.09 -22.60
CA GLU A 173 -4.13 5.13 -22.47
C GLU A 173 -4.78 3.75 -22.68
N GLU A 174 -4.26 2.96 -23.64
CA GLU A 174 -4.71 1.59 -23.87
C GLU A 174 -4.47 0.68 -22.63
N GLN A 175 -3.32 0.83 -21.98
CA GLN A 175 -3.01 0.11 -20.74
C GLN A 175 -3.93 0.53 -19.60
N LYS A 176 -4.21 1.82 -19.46
CA LYS A 176 -5.13 2.34 -18.44
C LYS A 176 -6.54 1.80 -18.65
N GLN A 177 -7.07 1.87 -19.86
CA GLN A 177 -8.40 1.36 -20.18
C GLN A 177 -8.53 -0.16 -20.07
N TYR A 178 -7.46 -0.88 -20.28
CA TYR A 178 -7.45 -2.34 -20.10
C TYR A 178 -7.35 -2.75 -18.65
N TRP A 179 -6.41 -2.16 -17.89
CA TRP A 179 -6.06 -2.64 -16.54
C TRP A 179 -6.88 -2.00 -15.43
N LEU A 180 -7.12 -0.69 -15.46
CA LEU A 180 -7.74 0.00 -14.32
C LEU A 180 -9.14 -0.51 -13.98
N PRO A 181 -10.04 -0.81 -14.94
CA PRO A 181 -11.33 -1.42 -14.61
C PRO A 181 -11.18 -2.80 -13.93
N ARG A 182 -10.25 -3.62 -14.39
CA ARG A 182 -9.99 -4.95 -13.85
C ARG A 182 -9.41 -4.89 -12.43
N ILE A 183 -8.51 -3.92 -12.20
CA ILE A 183 -7.97 -3.65 -10.86
C ILE A 183 -9.10 -3.22 -9.92
N SER A 184 -9.98 -2.34 -10.36
CA SER A 184 -11.14 -1.88 -9.59
C SER A 184 -12.09 -3.00 -9.20
N GLU A 185 -12.30 -3.97 -10.08
CA GLU A 185 -13.10 -5.16 -9.83
C GLU A 185 -12.39 -6.19 -8.94
N GLY A 186 -11.06 -6.05 -8.72
CA GLY A 186 -10.23 -7.05 -8.05
C GLY A 186 -10.17 -8.39 -8.80
N ARG A 187 -10.26 -8.33 -10.13
CA ARG A 187 -10.22 -9.49 -11.04
C ARG A 187 -9.41 -9.16 -12.28
N PRO A 188 -8.15 -9.60 -12.34
CA PRO A 188 -7.43 -10.46 -11.37
C PRO A 188 -7.03 -9.71 -10.09
N LEU A 189 -6.73 -10.46 -9.02
CA LEU A 189 -6.03 -9.92 -7.86
C LEU A 189 -4.62 -9.46 -8.27
N CYS A 190 -4.17 -8.37 -7.64
CA CYS A 190 -2.88 -7.75 -7.92
C CYS A 190 -1.81 -8.19 -6.92
N GLY A 191 -0.62 -8.45 -7.42
CA GLY A 191 0.58 -8.61 -6.62
C GLY A 191 1.66 -7.59 -7.01
N ILE A 192 2.57 -7.29 -6.07
CA ILE A 192 3.68 -6.35 -6.27
C ILE A 192 5.00 -7.08 -6.11
N ALA A 193 5.86 -7.05 -7.12
CA ALA A 193 7.14 -7.73 -7.16
C ALA A 193 8.29 -6.72 -7.36
N ILE A 194 8.71 -6.06 -6.28
CA ILE A 194 9.75 -5.02 -6.27
C ILE A 194 10.99 -5.52 -5.55
N THR A 195 10.85 -5.97 -4.30
CA THR A 195 11.94 -6.39 -3.42
C THR A 195 12.67 -7.60 -3.96
N GLU A 196 13.98 -7.61 -3.84
CA GLU A 196 14.85 -8.75 -4.13
C GLU A 196 15.48 -9.29 -2.84
N PRO A 197 15.99 -10.53 -2.82
CA PRO A 197 16.63 -11.07 -1.62
C PRO A 197 17.72 -10.16 -1.02
N ASP A 198 18.48 -9.46 -1.87
CA ASP A 198 19.58 -8.59 -1.45
C ASP A 198 19.20 -7.10 -1.40
N PHE A 199 18.05 -6.69 -1.98
CA PHE A 199 17.68 -5.30 -2.18
C PHE A 199 16.23 -5.03 -1.78
N GLY A 200 16.04 -4.40 -0.61
CA GLY A 200 14.75 -3.90 -0.14
C GLY A 200 14.71 -2.37 -0.24
N SER A 201 15.23 -1.65 0.76
CA SER A 201 15.23 -0.17 0.75
C SER A 201 16.09 0.42 -0.37
N ASP A 202 17.17 -0.26 -0.77
CA ASP A 202 18.00 0.15 -1.91
C ASP A 202 17.48 -0.43 -3.23
N VAL A 203 16.28 -0.06 -3.60
CA VAL A 203 15.62 -0.49 -4.85
C VAL A 203 16.42 -0.10 -6.09
N ALA A 204 17.16 1.03 -6.02
CA ALA A 204 17.96 1.51 -7.15
C ALA A 204 19.11 0.55 -7.54
N SER A 205 19.53 -0.32 -6.64
CA SER A 205 20.60 -1.30 -6.85
C SER A 205 20.09 -2.70 -7.27
N MET A 206 18.80 -2.87 -7.44
CA MET A 206 18.18 -4.16 -7.82
C MET A 206 18.77 -4.74 -9.10
N LYS A 207 18.73 -6.06 -9.22
CA LYS A 207 19.43 -6.83 -10.26
C LYS A 207 18.53 -7.58 -11.24
N LEU A 208 17.23 -7.78 -10.93
CA LEU A 208 16.32 -8.45 -11.88
C LEU A 208 16.38 -7.70 -13.20
N LYS A 209 16.79 -8.38 -14.24
CA LYS A 209 17.10 -7.81 -15.56
C LYS A 209 15.94 -7.98 -16.51
N ALA A 210 15.59 -6.94 -17.24
CA ALA A 210 14.73 -6.99 -18.41
C ALA A 210 15.59 -6.83 -19.68
N THR A 211 15.50 -7.79 -20.58
CA THR A 211 16.21 -7.77 -21.86
C THR A 211 15.19 -7.73 -22.96
N GLN A 212 15.29 -6.75 -23.84
CA GLN A 212 14.40 -6.63 -24.99
C GLN A 212 14.69 -7.75 -26.00
N THR A 213 13.64 -8.36 -26.54
CA THR A 213 13.66 -9.40 -27.58
C THR A 213 12.82 -8.92 -28.78
N GLU A 214 12.77 -9.72 -29.84
CA GLU A 214 11.92 -9.42 -31.02
C GLU A 214 10.43 -9.43 -30.66
N ASP A 215 10.02 -10.29 -29.72
CA ASP A 215 8.61 -10.49 -29.33
C ASP A 215 8.22 -9.78 -28.03
N GLY A 216 9.12 -9.02 -27.40
CA GLY A 216 8.83 -8.32 -26.14
C GLY A 216 10.02 -8.24 -25.20
N TRP A 217 9.85 -8.68 -23.96
CA TRP A 217 10.85 -8.57 -22.89
C TRP A 217 11.06 -9.90 -22.17
N LEU A 218 12.31 -10.27 -21.95
CA LEU A 218 12.69 -11.38 -21.10
C LEU A 218 13.12 -10.85 -19.73
N LEU A 219 12.37 -11.20 -18.69
CA LEU A 219 12.71 -10.89 -17.30
C LEU A 219 13.53 -12.07 -16.71
N ASN A 220 14.67 -11.73 -16.08
CA ASN A 220 15.53 -12.75 -15.46
C ASN A 220 16.07 -12.27 -14.12
N GLY A 221 15.76 -13.00 -13.04
CA GLY A 221 16.12 -12.70 -11.67
C GLY A 221 15.10 -13.25 -10.69
N ALA A 222 15.21 -12.84 -9.44
CA ALA A 222 14.32 -13.26 -8.36
C ALA A 222 13.75 -12.06 -7.61
N LYS A 223 12.53 -12.20 -7.14
CA LYS A 223 11.86 -11.29 -6.22
C LYS A 223 11.54 -12.00 -4.91
N ALA A 224 11.40 -11.26 -3.83
CA ALA A 224 11.05 -11.77 -2.52
C ALA A 224 9.97 -10.89 -1.87
N TRP A 225 9.26 -11.43 -0.90
CA TRP A 225 8.23 -10.72 -0.12
C TRP A 225 7.08 -10.17 -0.98
N SER A 226 6.78 -10.86 -2.07
CA SER A 226 5.69 -10.49 -2.98
C SER A 226 4.37 -11.09 -2.47
N THR A 227 3.72 -10.36 -1.58
CA THR A 227 2.44 -10.78 -0.98
C THR A 227 1.41 -11.10 -2.07
N PHE A 228 0.69 -12.20 -1.92
CA PHE A 228 -0.27 -12.73 -2.90
C PHE A 228 0.34 -13.15 -4.25
N ALA A 229 1.65 -13.32 -4.38
CA ALA A 229 2.24 -13.70 -5.65
C ALA A 229 1.65 -14.98 -6.26
N GLY A 230 1.28 -15.96 -5.46
CA GLY A 230 0.54 -17.15 -5.91
C GLY A 230 -0.87 -16.82 -6.38
N LYS A 231 -1.68 -16.25 -5.51
CA LYS A 231 -3.11 -15.97 -5.72
C LYS A 231 -3.40 -14.82 -6.68
N SER A 232 -2.43 -13.94 -6.97
CA SER A 232 -2.61 -12.86 -7.95
C SER A 232 -2.55 -13.37 -9.39
N GLY A 233 -3.39 -12.81 -10.27
CA GLY A 233 -3.34 -13.09 -11.71
C GLY A 233 -2.44 -12.11 -12.47
N VAL A 234 -1.96 -11.04 -11.81
CA VAL A 234 -1.03 -10.07 -12.36
C VAL A 234 -0.05 -9.57 -11.31
N LEU A 235 1.23 -9.47 -11.68
CA LEU A 235 2.31 -8.93 -10.85
C LEU A 235 2.85 -7.64 -11.46
N LEU A 236 2.80 -6.53 -10.72
CA LEU A 236 3.56 -5.33 -11.06
C LEU A 236 5.02 -5.56 -10.67
N THR A 237 5.84 -5.82 -11.67
CA THR A 237 7.23 -6.23 -11.48
C THR A 237 8.19 -5.13 -11.88
N LEU A 238 9.05 -4.71 -10.95
CA LEU A 238 10.11 -3.75 -11.23
C LEU A 238 11.36 -4.49 -11.74
N ALA A 239 11.90 -4.03 -12.87
CA ALA A 239 13.07 -4.66 -13.51
C ALA A 239 14.05 -3.61 -14.07
N ARG A 240 15.31 -4.00 -14.18
CA ARG A 240 16.36 -3.18 -14.78
C ARG A 240 16.36 -3.34 -16.30
N THR A 241 15.99 -2.29 -16.99
CA THR A 241 15.98 -2.20 -18.46
C THR A 241 17.26 -1.61 -19.02
N ASP A 242 17.97 -0.77 -18.26
CA ASP A 242 19.26 -0.24 -18.66
C ASP A 242 20.37 -0.77 -17.72
N PRO A 243 21.42 -1.41 -18.30
CA PRO A 243 22.49 -2.03 -17.52
C PRO A 243 23.48 -1.03 -16.91
N ASP A 244 23.46 0.25 -17.29
CA ASP A 244 24.37 1.27 -16.73
C ASP A 244 24.02 1.54 -15.25
N PRO A 245 24.87 1.14 -14.29
CA PRO A 245 24.60 1.34 -12.87
C PRO A 245 24.56 2.83 -12.46
N LYS A 246 25.15 3.72 -13.27
CA LYS A 246 25.13 5.17 -13.00
C LYS A 246 23.75 5.78 -13.14
N LEU A 247 22.83 5.12 -13.86
CA LEU A 247 21.46 5.58 -14.01
C LEU A 247 20.63 5.33 -12.73
N GLY A 248 21.05 4.43 -11.84
CA GLY A 248 20.31 4.11 -10.62
C GLY A 248 18.85 3.78 -10.92
N HIS A 249 17.91 4.50 -10.29
CA HIS A 249 16.47 4.31 -10.51
C HIS A 249 16.00 4.66 -11.94
N ARG A 250 16.72 5.51 -12.68
CA ARG A 250 16.36 5.87 -14.07
C ARG A 250 16.57 4.75 -15.08
N GLY A 251 17.30 3.70 -14.70
CA GLY A 251 17.47 2.49 -15.51
C GLY A 251 16.44 1.39 -15.20
N LEU A 252 15.38 1.71 -14.45
CA LEU A 252 14.35 0.76 -14.04
C LEU A 252 13.04 1.01 -14.80
N SER A 253 12.28 -0.06 -15.04
CA SER A 253 10.94 -0.01 -15.62
C SER A 253 10.00 -0.96 -14.91
N LEU A 254 8.71 -0.65 -14.93
CA LEU A 254 7.64 -1.50 -14.40
C LEU A 254 7.03 -2.34 -15.51
N PHE A 255 6.76 -3.59 -15.20
CA PHE A 255 6.14 -4.56 -16.10
C PHE A 255 4.89 -5.16 -15.45
N MET A 256 3.81 -5.26 -16.22
CA MET A 256 2.62 -6.02 -15.88
C MET A 256 2.85 -7.47 -16.33
N VAL A 257 3.08 -8.36 -15.37
CA VAL A 257 3.36 -9.78 -15.64
C VAL A 257 2.13 -10.59 -15.32
N GLU A 258 1.42 -11.04 -16.34
CA GLU A 258 0.24 -11.89 -16.21
C GLU A 258 0.65 -13.34 -15.91
N LYS A 259 -0.15 -14.00 -15.09
CA LYS A 259 -0.04 -15.44 -14.83
C LYS A 259 -1.38 -15.99 -14.35
N PRO A 260 -1.61 -17.31 -14.43
CA PRO A 260 -2.72 -17.96 -13.75
C PRO A 260 -2.68 -17.72 -12.23
N GLU A 261 -3.85 -17.71 -11.60
CA GLU A 261 -4.00 -17.70 -10.14
C GLU A 261 -3.76 -19.10 -9.58
N PHE A 262 -3.11 -19.20 -8.43
CA PHE A 262 -2.82 -20.44 -7.73
C PHE A 262 -3.21 -20.37 -6.27
N ASP A 263 -3.88 -21.41 -5.80
CA ASP A 263 -4.22 -21.61 -4.38
C ASP A 263 -3.28 -22.66 -3.78
N GLY A 264 -2.08 -22.26 -3.43
CA GLY A 264 -1.11 -23.19 -2.84
C GLY A 264 0.23 -22.53 -2.55
N ASP A 265 1.11 -23.30 -1.91
CA ASP A 265 2.40 -22.80 -1.45
C ASP A 265 3.43 -22.63 -2.58
N GLU A 266 3.19 -23.27 -3.71
CA GLU A 266 4.12 -23.25 -4.86
C GLU A 266 3.35 -23.04 -6.17
N PHE A 267 3.95 -22.32 -7.09
CA PHE A 267 3.48 -22.24 -8.47
C PHE A 267 4.64 -22.31 -9.45
N ASP A 268 4.35 -22.79 -10.63
CA ASP A 268 5.29 -22.96 -11.70
C ASP A 268 4.57 -22.87 -13.05
N VAL A 269 4.86 -21.82 -13.81
CA VAL A 269 4.15 -21.46 -15.04
C VAL A 269 5.13 -21.29 -16.18
N VAL A 270 4.83 -21.93 -17.31
CA VAL A 270 5.47 -21.62 -18.58
C VAL A 270 4.73 -20.41 -19.19
N GLN A 271 5.47 -19.36 -19.51
CA GLN A 271 4.95 -18.17 -20.16
C GLN A 271 4.85 -18.38 -21.67
N ASP A 272 3.92 -17.69 -22.34
CA ASP A 272 3.68 -17.84 -23.79
C ASP A 272 4.94 -17.60 -24.64
N GLY A 273 5.84 -16.71 -24.21
CA GLY A 273 7.14 -16.46 -24.84
C GLY A 273 8.23 -17.49 -24.55
N GLY A 274 7.92 -18.64 -23.91
CA GLY A 274 8.86 -19.71 -23.57
C GLY A 274 9.66 -19.50 -22.29
N GLY A 275 9.44 -18.41 -21.56
CA GLY A 275 10.00 -18.18 -20.23
C GLY A 275 9.26 -18.98 -19.16
N ARG A 276 9.82 -19.02 -17.95
CA ARG A 276 9.25 -19.74 -16.82
C ARG A 276 9.19 -18.82 -15.59
N LEU A 277 8.02 -18.75 -14.98
CA LEU A 277 7.77 -18.03 -13.73
C LEU A 277 7.40 -19.04 -12.64
N SER A 278 8.19 -19.11 -11.58
CA SER A 278 7.90 -19.96 -10.43
C SER A 278 7.99 -19.16 -9.14
N GLY A 279 7.30 -19.61 -8.10
CA GLY A 279 7.33 -19.01 -6.79
C GLY A 279 7.01 -20.03 -5.71
N GLN A 280 7.48 -19.71 -4.49
CA GLN A 280 7.24 -20.50 -3.28
C GLN A 280 6.79 -19.56 -2.17
N ALA A 281 5.80 -19.98 -1.40
CA ALA A 281 5.35 -19.28 -0.22
C ALA A 281 6.47 -19.17 0.82
N ILE A 282 6.51 -18.03 1.49
CA ILE A 282 7.37 -17.82 2.65
C ILE A 282 6.45 -17.94 3.88
N PRO A 283 6.71 -18.88 4.81
CA PRO A 283 5.91 -18.98 6.02
C PRO A 283 5.86 -17.65 6.78
N THR A 284 4.66 -17.22 7.13
CA THR A 284 4.39 -15.95 7.81
C THR A 284 3.43 -16.16 8.98
N ILE A 285 2.58 -15.22 9.25
CA ILE A 285 1.57 -15.26 10.30
C ILE A 285 0.16 -15.06 9.73
N GLY A 286 -0.05 -15.52 8.50
CA GLY A 286 -1.30 -15.44 7.78
C GLY A 286 -1.34 -14.26 6.80
N TYR A 287 -1.50 -14.58 5.51
CA TYR A 287 -1.62 -13.60 4.43
C TYR A 287 -2.45 -14.16 3.27
#